data_2c0029a905a7e59e5afdc6df59c63a77
#
_entry.id   2c0029a905a7e59e5afdc6df59c63a77
#
_cell.length_a   1.000
_cell.length_b   1.000
_cell.length_c   1.000
_cell.angle_alpha   90.00
_cell.angle_beta   90.00
_cell.angle_gamma   90.00
#
_symmetry.space_group_name_H-M   'P 1'
#
loop_
_entity.id
_entity.type
_entity.pdbx_description
1 polymer ?
#
loop_
_entity_poly.entity_id
_entity_poly.type
_entity_poly.pdbx_seq_one_letter_code
_entity_poly.pdbx_strand_id
1 'polypeptide(L)'
;MSADMSFFHLISGASLVVQLVMLLLLTVSMVSWTMIFRRRSVLQQARIAADEFEDRFWSGGDLATLFREVTAQSEHAIGMAGIFQSGFNEFARLRKQPGADPRAVVEGAQRVMRVALSREMDDLETHLSFLATVGSTSPYVGLFGTVWGIMNSFRGLGTANQATLQMVAPGIAEALIATAMGLFAAIPAVIAYNRYSNDVERLINRYDNFLEEFSTILQRQAHV
;
A
#
# COMPACT_ATOMS: atom_id res chain seq x y z
N MET A 1 -26.45 28.51 33.24
CA MET A 1 -26.28 27.06 32.97
C MET A 1 -25.36 26.98 31.78
N SER A 2 -24.07 26.77 32.02
CA SER A 2 -23.09 26.47 30.94
C SER A 2 -23.53 25.14 30.34
N ALA A 3 -23.93 25.16 29.06
CA ALA A 3 -24.12 23.94 28.31
C ALA A 3 -22.72 23.31 28.18
N ASP A 4 -22.47 22.30 29.01
CA ASP A 4 -21.25 21.46 28.85
C ASP A 4 -21.32 20.80 27.48
N MET A 5 -20.79 21.47 26.47
CA MET A 5 -20.56 20.91 25.15
C MET A 5 -19.38 19.95 25.21
N SER A 6 -19.47 18.96 26.09
CA SER A 6 -18.51 17.85 26.11
C SER A 6 -18.55 17.14 24.78
N PHE A 7 -17.40 16.85 24.20
CA PHE A 7 -17.26 16.14 22.91
C PHE A 7 -18.09 14.85 22.88
N PHE A 8 -18.19 14.15 23.99
CA PHE A 8 -19.04 12.97 24.17
C PHE A 8 -20.52 13.26 24.03
N HIS A 9 -20.99 14.40 24.57
CA HIS A 9 -22.40 14.79 24.49
C HIS A 9 -22.81 15.15 23.06
N LEU A 10 -21.88 15.79 22.31
CA LEU A 10 -22.09 16.12 20.89
C LEU A 10 -22.18 14.85 20.02
N ILE A 11 -21.39 13.81 20.30
CA ILE A 11 -21.47 12.54 19.55
C ILE A 11 -22.76 11.78 19.89
N SER A 12 -23.15 11.71 21.15
CA SER A 12 -24.34 10.97 21.59
C SER A 12 -25.65 11.65 21.23
N GLY A 13 -25.65 12.99 21.05
CA GLY A 13 -26.81 13.78 20.64
C GLY A 13 -27.07 13.78 19.13
N ALA A 14 -26.07 13.39 18.33
CA ALA A 14 -26.15 13.39 16.88
C ALA A 14 -27.24 12.45 16.37
N SER A 15 -27.81 12.77 15.19
CA SER A 15 -28.74 11.86 14.52
C SER A 15 -28.08 10.50 14.21
N LEU A 16 -28.87 9.43 14.20
CA LEU A 16 -28.39 8.07 13.97
C LEU A 16 -27.51 7.97 12.71
N VAL A 17 -27.88 8.67 11.64
CA VAL A 17 -27.11 8.68 10.38
C VAL A 17 -25.73 9.31 10.58
N VAL A 18 -25.65 10.44 11.29
CA VAL A 18 -24.37 11.11 11.56
C VAL A 18 -23.50 10.25 12.49
N GLN A 19 -24.09 9.57 13.50
CA GLN A 19 -23.38 8.62 14.35
C GLN A 19 -22.80 7.46 13.55
N LEU A 20 -23.56 6.89 12.62
CA LEU A 20 -23.09 5.81 11.73
C LEU A 20 -21.95 6.29 10.82
N VAL A 21 -22.03 7.49 10.28
CA VAL A 21 -20.96 8.11 9.48
C VAL A 21 -19.69 8.27 10.33
N MET A 22 -19.80 8.80 11.55
CA MET A 22 -18.65 8.96 12.43
C MET A 22 -18.01 7.61 12.82
N LEU A 23 -18.84 6.60 13.12
CA LEU A 23 -18.37 5.24 13.43
C LEU A 23 -17.65 4.60 12.24
N LEU A 24 -18.20 4.75 11.04
CA LEU A 24 -17.58 4.27 9.79
C LEU A 24 -16.21 4.94 9.59
N LEU A 25 -16.15 6.26 9.68
CA LEU A 25 -14.91 7.02 9.50
C LEU A 25 -13.85 6.65 10.56
N LEU A 26 -14.25 6.47 11.80
CA LEU A 26 -13.36 6.01 12.87
C LEU A 26 -12.79 4.62 12.55
N THR A 27 -13.64 3.68 12.15
CA THR A 27 -13.24 2.31 11.81
C THR A 27 -12.27 2.31 10.62
N VAL A 28 -12.61 3.04 9.56
CA VAL A 28 -11.75 3.18 8.38
C VAL A 28 -10.41 3.82 8.72
N SER A 29 -10.41 4.84 9.61
CA SER A 29 -9.18 5.47 10.10
C SER A 29 -8.29 4.48 10.85
N MET A 30 -8.85 3.68 11.77
CA MET A 30 -8.09 2.67 12.52
C MET A 30 -7.48 1.61 11.60
N VAL A 31 -8.26 1.10 10.64
CA VAL A 31 -7.76 0.15 9.63
C VAL A 31 -6.64 0.78 8.79
N SER A 32 -6.83 2.03 8.37
CA SER A 32 -5.83 2.79 7.59
C SER A 32 -4.52 2.93 8.35
N TRP A 33 -4.54 3.32 9.62
CA TRP A 33 -3.33 3.39 10.46
C TRP A 33 -2.62 2.05 10.59
N THR A 34 -3.37 0.97 10.79
CA THR A 34 -2.81 -0.40 10.85
C THR A 34 -2.09 -0.75 9.55
N MET A 35 -2.70 -0.43 8.41
CA MET A 35 -2.09 -0.66 7.10
C MET A 35 -0.85 0.21 6.87
N ILE A 36 -0.88 1.48 7.29
CA ILE A 36 0.26 2.40 7.19
C ILE A 36 1.49 1.80 7.90
N PHE A 37 1.33 1.40 9.17
CA PHE A 37 2.46 0.84 9.93
C PHE A 37 2.96 -0.48 9.34
N ARG A 38 2.05 -1.36 8.95
CA ARG A 38 2.40 -2.65 8.35
C ARG A 38 3.17 -2.46 7.04
N ARG A 39 2.69 -1.56 6.15
CA ARG A 39 3.34 -1.30 4.86
C ARG A 39 4.72 -0.67 5.00
N ARG A 40 4.87 0.25 5.94
CA ARG A 40 6.19 0.82 6.26
C ARG A 40 7.21 -0.28 6.58
N SER A 41 6.83 -1.25 7.41
CA SER A 41 7.71 -2.36 7.77
C SER A 41 8.05 -3.25 6.57
N VAL A 42 7.06 -3.62 5.75
CA VAL A 42 7.25 -4.45 4.56
C VAL A 42 8.20 -3.79 3.56
N LEU A 43 7.97 -2.51 3.23
CA LEU A 43 8.82 -1.78 2.27
C LEU A 43 10.24 -1.58 2.80
N GLN A 44 10.39 -1.33 4.10
CA GLN A 44 11.72 -1.22 4.72
C GLN A 44 12.47 -2.54 4.65
N GLN A 45 11.82 -3.67 4.94
CA GLN A 45 12.41 -5.00 4.85
C GLN A 45 12.78 -5.36 3.40
N ALA A 46 11.90 -5.07 2.43
CA ALA A 46 12.18 -5.31 1.03
C ALA A 46 13.40 -4.51 0.54
N ARG A 47 13.54 -3.26 1.00
CA ARG A 47 14.71 -2.42 0.69
C ARG A 47 16.00 -3.00 1.28
N ILE A 48 15.99 -3.37 2.56
CA ILE A 48 17.17 -3.97 3.23
C ILE A 48 17.55 -5.27 2.53
N ALA A 49 16.58 -6.13 2.23
CA ALA A 49 16.84 -7.39 1.52
C ALA A 49 17.44 -7.16 0.11
N ALA A 50 17.01 -6.12 -0.59
CA ALA A 50 17.58 -5.74 -1.88
C ALA A 50 19.03 -5.25 -1.72
N ASP A 51 19.31 -4.38 -0.73
CA ASP A 51 20.66 -3.88 -0.45
C ASP A 51 21.61 -5.05 -0.14
N GLU A 52 21.23 -5.94 0.77
CA GLU A 52 22.02 -7.11 1.14
C GLU A 52 22.24 -8.09 -0.01
N PHE A 53 21.25 -8.26 -0.88
CA PHE A 53 21.37 -9.14 -2.04
C PHE A 53 22.32 -8.55 -3.09
N GLU A 54 22.20 -7.26 -3.40
CA GLU A 54 23.09 -6.58 -4.35
C GLU A 54 24.54 -6.61 -3.89
N ASP A 55 24.81 -6.33 -2.60
CA ASP A 55 26.14 -6.39 -2.04
C ASP A 55 26.79 -7.78 -2.23
N ARG A 56 26.01 -8.84 -2.00
CA ARG A 56 26.47 -10.22 -2.25
C ARG A 56 26.66 -10.53 -3.72
N PHE A 57 25.74 -10.13 -4.59
CA PHE A 57 25.79 -10.37 -6.00
C PHE A 57 27.00 -9.70 -6.67
N TRP A 58 27.28 -8.44 -6.30
CA TRP A 58 28.38 -7.66 -6.86
C TRP A 58 29.72 -7.91 -6.19
N SER A 59 29.78 -8.71 -5.14
CA SER A 59 31.07 -9.13 -4.52
C SER A 59 31.96 -9.98 -5.44
N GLY A 60 31.48 -10.41 -6.59
CA GLY A 60 32.23 -11.14 -7.63
C GLY A 60 32.33 -12.66 -7.36
N GLY A 61 31.45 -13.21 -6.53
CA GLY A 61 31.35 -14.64 -6.28
C GLY A 61 30.81 -15.45 -7.47
N ASP A 62 30.97 -16.79 -7.39
CA ASP A 62 30.37 -17.71 -8.36
C ASP A 62 28.83 -17.73 -8.23
N LEU A 63 28.13 -17.52 -9.36
CA LEU A 63 26.67 -17.49 -9.40
C LEU A 63 26.03 -18.80 -8.92
N ALA A 64 26.66 -19.95 -9.16
CA ALA A 64 26.15 -21.23 -8.70
C ALA A 64 26.26 -21.38 -7.17
N THR A 65 27.27 -20.77 -6.58
CA THR A 65 27.43 -20.72 -5.11
C THR A 65 26.38 -19.79 -4.51
N LEU A 66 26.20 -18.59 -5.04
CA LEU A 66 25.15 -17.66 -4.62
C LEU A 66 23.75 -18.28 -4.74
N PHE A 67 23.48 -19.00 -5.83
CA PHE A 67 22.20 -19.70 -6.01
C PHE A 67 21.96 -20.75 -4.92
N ARG A 68 22.99 -21.54 -4.55
CA ARG A 68 22.89 -22.52 -3.46
C ARG A 68 22.63 -21.85 -2.12
N GLU A 69 23.28 -20.73 -1.84
CA GLU A 69 23.07 -19.95 -0.60
C GLU A 69 21.67 -19.39 -0.52
N VAL A 70 21.18 -18.75 -1.59
CA VAL A 70 19.80 -18.22 -1.66
C VAL A 70 18.77 -19.33 -1.48
N THR A 71 18.95 -20.45 -2.16
CA THR A 71 18.03 -21.59 -2.08
C THR A 71 18.09 -22.28 -0.70
N ALA A 72 19.24 -22.29 -0.04
CA ALA A 72 19.37 -22.85 1.31
C ALA A 72 18.71 -21.95 2.38
N GLN A 73 18.67 -20.64 2.17
CA GLN A 73 17.99 -19.70 3.07
C GLN A 73 16.46 -19.73 2.90
N SER A 74 15.96 -19.90 1.69
CA SER A 74 14.54 -19.98 1.40
C SER A 74 14.30 -20.74 0.09
N GLU A 75 13.38 -21.71 0.13
CA GLU A 75 12.93 -22.42 -1.08
C GLU A 75 12.25 -21.47 -2.06
N HIS A 76 11.59 -20.43 -1.54
CA HIS A 76 10.95 -19.36 -2.30
C HIS A 76 11.50 -18.02 -1.80
N ALA A 77 12.62 -17.62 -2.36
CA ALA A 77 13.17 -16.30 -2.09
C ALA A 77 12.24 -15.21 -2.66
N ILE A 78 12.16 -14.08 -1.97
CA ILE A 78 11.33 -12.91 -2.35
C ILE A 78 12.22 -11.76 -2.82
N GLY A 79 11.62 -10.80 -3.49
CA GLY A 79 12.31 -9.63 -3.99
C GLY A 79 13.36 -9.97 -5.06
N MET A 80 14.46 -9.25 -5.04
CA MET A 80 15.54 -9.41 -6.01
C MET A 80 16.18 -10.81 -5.98
N ALA A 81 16.31 -11.41 -4.78
CA ALA A 81 16.81 -12.78 -4.63
C ALA A 81 15.88 -13.80 -5.29
N GLY A 82 14.57 -13.59 -5.26
CA GLY A 82 13.58 -14.45 -5.92
C GLY A 82 13.65 -14.35 -7.46
N ILE A 83 13.86 -13.14 -7.99
CA ILE A 83 14.07 -12.92 -9.41
C ILE A 83 15.35 -13.63 -9.88
N PHE A 84 16.45 -13.48 -9.13
CA PHE A 84 17.70 -14.19 -9.38
C PHE A 84 17.52 -15.71 -9.34
N GLN A 85 16.90 -16.25 -8.28
CA GLN A 85 16.67 -17.69 -8.10
C GLN A 85 15.88 -18.26 -9.29
N SER A 86 14.80 -17.59 -9.69
CA SER A 86 13.95 -17.99 -10.79
C SER A 86 14.70 -18.01 -12.12
N GLY A 87 15.44 -16.94 -12.40
CA GLY A 87 16.21 -16.79 -13.63
C GLY A 87 17.36 -17.79 -13.73
N PHE A 88 18.14 -17.94 -12.66
CA PHE A 88 19.27 -18.89 -12.65
C PHE A 88 18.84 -20.34 -12.75
N ASN A 89 17.74 -20.71 -12.06
CA ASN A 89 17.18 -22.06 -12.15
C ASN A 89 16.76 -22.40 -13.58
N GLU A 90 16.06 -21.50 -14.26
CA GLU A 90 15.63 -21.71 -15.64
C GLU A 90 16.83 -21.74 -16.61
N PHE A 91 17.79 -20.84 -16.44
CA PHE A 91 19.03 -20.83 -17.20
C PHE A 91 19.78 -22.16 -17.07
N ALA A 92 19.98 -22.65 -15.85
CA ALA A 92 20.65 -23.93 -15.59
C ALA A 92 19.88 -25.13 -16.16
N ARG A 93 18.55 -25.08 -16.15
CA ARG A 93 17.66 -26.12 -16.70
C ARG A 93 17.78 -26.19 -18.23
N LEU A 94 17.67 -25.05 -18.88
CA LEU A 94 17.70 -24.98 -20.35
C LEU A 94 19.10 -25.30 -20.92
N ARG A 95 20.17 -24.84 -20.26
CA ARG A 95 21.56 -25.12 -20.66
C ARG A 95 21.89 -26.61 -20.63
N LYS A 96 21.21 -27.43 -19.82
CA LYS A 96 21.40 -28.88 -19.77
C LYS A 96 20.79 -29.63 -20.97
N GLN A 97 19.97 -28.97 -21.80
CA GLN A 97 19.34 -29.62 -22.94
C GLN A 97 20.34 -29.76 -24.10
N PRO A 98 20.46 -30.96 -24.71
CA PRO A 98 21.34 -31.16 -25.83
C PRO A 98 20.95 -30.25 -27.01
N GLY A 99 21.93 -29.48 -27.56
CA GLY A 99 21.69 -28.60 -28.70
C GLY A 99 20.93 -27.31 -28.37
N ALA A 100 20.89 -26.90 -27.09
CA ALA A 100 20.25 -25.67 -26.71
C ALA A 100 20.91 -24.44 -27.35
N ASP A 101 20.12 -23.62 -28.05
CA ASP A 101 20.57 -22.33 -28.58
C ASP A 101 20.86 -21.38 -27.41
N PRO A 102 22.07 -20.82 -27.29
CA PRO A 102 22.42 -19.87 -26.23
C PRO A 102 21.45 -18.70 -26.10
N ARG A 103 20.93 -18.18 -27.20
CA ARG A 103 19.95 -17.09 -27.20
C ARG A 103 18.64 -17.52 -26.61
N ALA A 104 18.12 -18.69 -27.00
CA ALA A 104 16.86 -19.24 -26.48
C ALA A 104 16.95 -19.53 -24.98
N VAL A 105 18.13 -19.93 -24.48
CA VAL A 105 18.38 -20.14 -23.04
C VAL A 105 18.26 -18.83 -22.26
N VAL A 106 18.89 -17.76 -22.75
CA VAL A 106 18.82 -16.44 -22.08
C VAL A 106 17.42 -15.85 -22.15
N GLU A 107 16.75 -15.93 -23.31
CA GLU A 107 15.36 -15.45 -23.45
C GLU A 107 14.40 -16.20 -22.52
N GLY A 108 14.60 -17.51 -22.35
CA GLY A 108 13.84 -18.33 -21.41
C GLY A 108 14.01 -17.85 -19.97
N ALA A 109 15.25 -17.62 -19.54
CA ALA A 109 15.55 -17.11 -18.22
C ALA A 109 14.95 -15.70 -17.99
N GLN A 110 15.09 -14.79 -18.97
CA GLN A 110 14.48 -13.45 -18.90
C GLN A 110 12.97 -13.49 -18.77
N ARG A 111 12.31 -14.37 -19.49
CA ARG A 111 10.84 -14.52 -19.39
C ARG A 111 10.40 -14.91 -17.99
N VAL A 112 11.09 -15.85 -17.36
CA VAL A 112 10.77 -16.30 -16.00
C VAL A 112 11.08 -15.21 -14.99
N MET A 113 12.19 -14.47 -15.15
CA MET A 113 12.51 -13.33 -14.30
C MET A 113 11.46 -12.21 -14.38
N ARG A 114 10.96 -11.89 -15.57
CA ARG A 114 9.88 -10.89 -15.73
C ARG A 114 8.58 -11.33 -15.06
N VAL A 115 8.26 -12.62 -15.09
CA VAL A 115 7.09 -13.15 -14.35
C VAL A 115 7.32 -13.02 -12.84
N ALA A 116 8.53 -13.32 -12.36
CA ALA A 116 8.87 -13.14 -10.94
C ALA A 116 8.79 -11.66 -10.54
N LEU A 117 9.35 -10.75 -11.34
CA LEU A 117 9.26 -9.31 -11.12
C LEU A 117 7.79 -8.81 -11.04
N SER A 118 6.94 -9.29 -11.95
CA SER A 118 5.51 -8.92 -11.93
C SER A 118 4.81 -9.35 -10.64
N ARG A 119 5.14 -10.53 -10.12
CA ARG A 119 4.59 -11.01 -8.84
C ARG A 119 5.08 -10.18 -7.65
N GLU A 120 6.37 -9.84 -7.63
CA GLU A 120 6.93 -8.96 -6.60
C GLU A 120 6.29 -7.56 -6.64
N MET A 121 6.00 -7.04 -7.84
CA MET A 121 5.28 -5.78 -8.00
C MET A 121 3.87 -5.85 -7.40
N ASP A 122 3.11 -6.89 -7.73
CA ASP A 122 1.77 -7.10 -7.20
C ASP A 122 1.78 -7.17 -5.65
N ASP A 123 2.77 -7.85 -5.07
CA ASP A 123 2.93 -7.97 -3.61
C ASP A 123 3.32 -6.62 -2.97
N LEU A 124 4.21 -5.87 -3.60
CA LEU A 124 4.62 -4.54 -3.13
C LEU A 124 3.49 -3.50 -3.22
N GLU A 125 2.60 -3.59 -4.21
CA GLU A 125 1.45 -2.70 -4.40
C GLU A 125 0.24 -3.08 -3.54
N THR A 126 0.22 -4.27 -2.97
CA THR A 126 -0.89 -4.76 -2.15
C THR A 126 -1.29 -3.73 -1.09
N HIS A 127 -2.58 -3.46 -0.94
CA HIS A 127 -3.21 -2.51 0.00
C HIS A 127 -2.95 -1.02 -0.25
N LEU A 128 -2.13 -0.62 -1.23
CA LEU A 128 -1.98 0.80 -1.57
C LEU A 128 -3.28 1.38 -2.12
N SER A 129 -4.02 0.60 -2.92
CA SER A 129 -5.33 0.97 -3.44
C SER A 129 -6.35 1.30 -2.35
N PHE A 130 -6.29 0.60 -1.21
CA PHE A 130 -7.14 0.91 -0.05
C PHE A 130 -6.80 2.29 0.54
N LEU A 131 -5.52 2.61 0.74
CA LEU A 131 -5.11 3.93 1.24
C LEU A 131 -5.51 5.05 0.28
N ALA A 132 -5.38 4.84 -1.04
CA ALA A 132 -5.85 5.77 -2.05
C ALA A 132 -7.37 5.99 -1.96
N THR A 133 -8.14 4.91 -1.78
CA THR A 133 -9.60 4.97 -1.64
C THR A 133 -9.99 5.72 -0.37
N VAL A 134 -9.39 5.40 0.77
CA VAL A 134 -9.65 6.12 2.05
C VAL A 134 -9.34 7.60 1.89
N GLY A 135 -8.18 7.92 1.31
CA GLY A 135 -7.76 9.30 1.10
C GLY A 135 -8.70 10.11 0.22
N SER A 136 -9.22 9.50 -0.84
CA SER A 136 -10.11 10.17 -1.80
C SER A 136 -11.58 10.20 -1.36
N THR A 137 -12.07 9.19 -0.63
CA THR A 137 -13.51 9.06 -0.33
C THR A 137 -13.90 9.58 1.05
N SER A 138 -13.02 9.45 2.07
CA SER A 138 -13.35 9.83 3.46
C SER A 138 -13.78 11.29 3.62
N PRO A 139 -13.22 12.29 2.89
CA PRO A 139 -13.70 13.67 2.97
C PRO A 139 -15.16 13.80 2.51
N TYR A 140 -15.55 13.07 1.46
CA TYR A 140 -16.92 13.10 0.95
C TYR A 140 -17.91 12.41 1.88
N VAL A 141 -17.48 11.33 2.55
CA VAL A 141 -18.29 10.67 3.58
C VAL A 141 -18.48 11.62 4.78
N GLY A 142 -17.46 12.35 5.20
CA GLY A 142 -17.56 13.39 6.22
C GLY A 142 -18.48 14.53 5.80
N LEU A 143 -18.37 15.02 4.57
CA LEU A 143 -19.25 16.04 3.98
C LEU A 143 -20.71 15.58 3.95
N PHE A 144 -20.96 14.32 3.57
CA PHE A 144 -22.30 13.74 3.63
C PHE A 144 -22.88 13.82 5.06
N GLY A 145 -22.08 13.48 6.08
CA GLY A 145 -22.46 13.62 7.48
C GLY A 145 -22.85 15.06 7.85
N THR A 146 -22.09 16.04 7.35
CA THR A 146 -22.38 17.47 7.58
C THR A 146 -23.68 17.89 6.93
N VAL A 147 -23.89 17.57 5.65
CA VAL A 147 -25.13 17.91 4.92
C VAL A 147 -26.34 17.30 5.62
N TRP A 148 -26.26 16.03 6.00
CA TRP A 148 -27.34 15.34 6.69
C TRP A 148 -27.63 15.96 8.07
N GLY A 149 -26.60 16.25 8.88
CA GLY A 149 -26.77 16.82 10.21
C GLY A 149 -27.38 18.22 10.18
N ILE A 150 -26.91 19.09 9.27
CA ILE A 150 -27.46 20.41 9.06
C ILE A 150 -28.92 20.33 8.59
N MET A 151 -29.22 19.48 7.61
CA MET A 151 -30.58 19.26 7.13
C MET A 151 -31.51 18.82 8.27
N ASN A 152 -31.06 17.89 9.13
CA ASN A 152 -31.85 17.41 10.24
C ASN A 152 -32.10 18.50 11.29
N SER A 153 -31.11 19.35 11.55
CA SER A 153 -31.22 20.52 12.45
C SER A 153 -32.26 21.51 11.97
N PHE A 154 -32.28 21.83 10.68
CA PHE A 154 -33.28 22.73 10.09
C PHE A 154 -34.69 22.11 10.03
N ARG A 155 -34.82 20.80 9.84
CA ARG A 155 -36.13 20.13 9.93
C ARG A 155 -36.76 20.29 11.31
N GLY A 156 -35.95 20.27 12.40
CA GLY A 156 -36.42 20.54 13.76
C GLY A 156 -36.98 21.95 13.98
N LEU A 157 -36.45 22.96 13.26
CA LEU A 157 -36.96 24.34 13.29
C LEU A 157 -38.36 24.45 12.66
N GLY A 158 -38.62 23.71 11.59
CA GLY A 158 -39.91 23.78 10.89
C GLY A 158 -41.11 23.32 11.73
N THR A 159 -40.87 22.61 12.84
CA THR A 159 -41.89 22.14 13.76
C THR A 159 -41.97 22.94 15.08
N ALA A 160 -41.08 23.93 15.25
CA ALA A 160 -41.02 24.74 16.48
C ALA A 160 -41.85 26.04 16.36
N ASN A 161 -42.64 26.35 17.39
CA ASN A 161 -43.42 27.58 17.47
C ASN A 161 -42.57 28.86 17.55
N GLN A 162 -41.31 28.74 18.02
CA GLN A 162 -40.30 29.81 18.05
C GLN A 162 -38.96 29.23 17.65
N ALA A 163 -38.47 29.64 16.48
CA ALA A 163 -37.16 29.23 15.94
C ALA A 163 -36.05 30.06 16.62
N THR A 164 -35.17 29.40 17.36
CA THR A 164 -33.98 30.06 17.97
C THR A 164 -32.70 29.39 17.47
N LEU A 165 -31.61 30.17 17.35
CA LEU A 165 -30.28 29.69 17.00
C LEU A 165 -29.78 28.62 17.99
N GLN A 166 -30.15 28.72 19.25
CA GLN A 166 -29.80 27.76 20.31
C GLN A 166 -30.30 26.34 20.04
N MET A 167 -31.38 26.19 19.27
CA MET A 167 -31.98 24.90 18.95
C MET A 167 -31.18 24.18 17.84
N VAL A 168 -30.52 24.88 16.94
CA VAL A 168 -29.80 24.29 15.79
C VAL A 168 -28.29 24.23 16.02
N ALA A 169 -27.74 25.07 16.88
CA ALA A 169 -26.31 25.16 17.10
C ALA A 169 -25.64 23.81 17.49
N PRO A 170 -26.24 22.97 18.36
CA PRO A 170 -25.65 21.66 18.68
C PRO A 170 -25.58 20.77 17.45
N GLY A 171 -26.65 20.62 16.69
CA GLY A 171 -26.69 19.74 15.51
C GLY A 171 -25.78 20.22 14.37
N ILE A 172 -25.54 21.53 14.25
CA ILE A 172 -24.54 22.07 13.32
C ILE A 172 -23.14 21.71 13.82
N ALA A 173 -22.86 21.87 15.12
CA ALA A 173 -21.57 21.49 15.68
C ALA A 173 -21.26 19.99 15.50
N GLU A 174 -22.24 19.10 15.73
CA GLU A 174 -22.14 17.67 15.50
C GLU A 174 -21.84 17.34 14.02
N ALA A 175 -22.53 18.02 13.11
CA ALA A 175 -22.30 17.88 11.67
C ALA A 175 -20.86 18.23 11.29
N LEU A 176 -20.31 19.34 11.79
CA LEU A 176 -18.94 19.77 11.51
C LEU A 176 -17.89 18.76 12.03
N ILE A 177 -18.17 18.07 13.14
CA ILE A 177 -17.31 16.99 13.65
C ILE A 177 -17.20 15.85 12.63
N ALA A 178 -18.28 15.47 11.96
CA ALA A 178 -18.23 14.42 10.94
C ALA A 178 -17.29 14.76 9.79
N THR A 179 -17.29 16.02 9.32
CA THR A 179 -16.32 16.47 8.29
C THR A 179 -14.89 16.46 8.82
N ALA A 180 -14.66 16.93 10.04
CA ALA A 180 -13.34 16.91 10.65
C ALA A 180 -12.81 15.46 10.77
N MET A 181 -13.65 14.49 11.13
CA MET A 181 -13.29 13.07 11.17
C MET A 181 -12.98 12.51 9.77
N GLY A 182 -13.74 12.92 8.74
CA GLY A 182 -13.45 12.55 7.36
C GLY A 182 -12.07 13.01 6.90
N LEU A 183 -11.71 14.25 7.21
CA LEU A 183 -10.38 14.80 6.92
C LEU A 183 -9.28 14.12 7.75
N PHE A 184 -9.55 13.85 9.02
CA PHE A 184 -8.61 13.15 9.89
C PHE A 184 -8.28 11.74 9.39
N ALA A 185 -9.25 11.02 8.83
CA ALA A 185 -9.03 9.72 8.20
C ALA A 185 -8.28 9.84 6.86
N ALA A 186 -8.61 10.84 6.05
CA ALA A 186 -8.11 10.99 4.70
C ALA A 186 -6.64 11.46 4.64
N ILE A 187 -6.27 12.46 5.43
CA ILE A 187 -4.96 13.12 5.32
C ILE A 187 -3.80 12.13 5.54
N PRO A 188 -3.77 11.33 6.62
CA PRO A 188 -2.70 10.34 6.81
C PRO A 188 -2.68 9.27 5.70
N ALA A 189 -3.84 8.87 5.21
CA ALA A 189 -3.96 7.87 4.16
C ALA A 189 -3.37 8.36 2.83
N VAL A 190 -3.66 9.60 2.42
CA VAL A 190 -3.08 10.22 1.21
C VAL A 190 -1.57 10.38 1.32
N ILE A 191 -1.09 10.88 2.46
CA ILE A 191 0.34 11.06 2.69
C ILE A 191 1.07 9.71 2.60
N ALA A 192 0.52 8.67 3.25
CA ALA A 192 1.10 7.34 3.24
C ALA A 192 1.05 6.71 1.84
N TYR A 193 -0.07 6.83 1.14
CA TYR A 193 -0.22 6.34 -0.23
C TYR A 193 0.84 6.95 -1.15
N ASN A 194 0.95 8.27 -1.19
CA ASN A 194 1.90 8.95 -2.07
C ASN A 194 3.35 8.56 -1.76
N ARG A 195 3.70 8.46 -0.48
CA ARG A 195 5.04 8.05 -0.07
C ARG A 195 5.34 6.61 -0.46
N TYR A 196 4.44 5.68 -0.14
CA TYR A 196 4.67 4.25 -0.39
C TYR A 196 4.60 3.90 -1.87
N SER A 197 3.76 4.56 -2.67
CA SER A 197 3.77 4.41 -4.13
C SER A 197 5.13 4.78 -4.73
N ASN A 198 5.72 5.89 -4.30
CA ASN A 198 7.05 6.29 -4.75
C ASN A 198 8.14 5.31 -4.28
N ASP A 199 8.03 4.78 -3.04
CA ASP A 199 8.99 3.80 -2.53
C ASP A 199 8.89 2.47 -3.30
N VAL A 200 7.68 2.03 -3.63
CA VAL A 200 7.44 0.83 -4.47
C VAL A 200 8.00 1.03 -5.88
N GLU A 201 7.71 2.16 -6.53
CA GLU A 201 8.22 2.46 -7.86
C GLU A 201 9.76 2.41 -7.91
N ARG A 202 10.44 2.96 -6.91
CA ARG A 202 11.90 2.89 -6.80
C ARG A 202 12.42 1.47 -6.66
N LEU A 203 11.76 0.62 -5.86
CA LEU A 203 12.13 -0.78 -5.70
C LEU A 203 11.91 -1.57 -6.99
N ILE A 204 10.81 -1.35 -7.67
CA ILE A 204 10.50 -2.01 -8.95
C ILE A 204 11.54 -1.63 -10.00
N ASN A 205 11.86 -0.36 -10.15
CA ASN A 205 12.89 0.11 -11.09
C ASN A 205 14.26 -0.51 -10.77
N ARG A 206 14.58 -0.66 -9.48
CA ARG A 206 15.82 -1.32 -9.05
C ARG A 206 15.85 -2.81 -9.42
N TYR A 207 14.73 -3.51 -9.24
CA TYR A 207 14.59 -4.92 -9.62
C TYR A 207 14.66 -5.12 -11.14
N ASP A 208 14.07 -4.21 -11.90
CA ASP A 208 14.12 -4.24 -13.37
C ASP A 208 15.54 -4.01 -13.88
N ASN A 209 16.26 -3.02 -13.35
CA ASN A 209 17.67 -2.80 -13.65
C ASN A 209 18.52 -4.04 -13.34
N PHE A 210 18.33 -4.65 -12.18
CA PHE A 210 19.02 -5.88 -11.82
C PHE A 210 18.73 -7.00 -12.83
N LEU A 211 17.47 -7.17 -13.26
CA LEU A 211 17.08 -8.17 -14.25
C LEU A 211 17.84 -7.99 -15.57
N GLU A 212 17.96 -6.77 -16.09
CA GLU A 212 18.69 -6.47 -17.33
C GLU A 212 20.20 -6.70 -17.17
N GLU A 213 20.80 -6.30 -16.06
CA GLU A 213 22.20 -6.54 -15.74
C GLU A 213 22.51 -8.02 -15.60
N PHE A 214 21.67 -8.76 -14.88
CA PHE A 214 21.82 -10.21 -14.73
C PHE A 214 21.62 -10.94 -16.05
N SER A 215 20.68 -10.53 -16.90
CA SER A 215 20.50 -11.06 -18.24
C SER A 215 21.76 -10.91 -19.10
N THR A 216 22.45 -9.78 -19.00
CA THR A 216 23.71 -9.54 -19.70
C THR A 216 24.82 -10.49 -19.22
N ILE A 217 24.87 -10.78 -17.92
CA ILE A 217 25.81 -11.75 -17.35
C ILE A 217 25.50 -13.16 -17.84
N LEU A 218 24.22 -13.57 -17.84
CA LEU A 218 23.79 -14.87 -18.35
C LEU A 218 24.13 -15.02 -19.85
N GLN A 219 23.98 -13.95 -20.65
CA GLN A 219 24.35 -13.98 -22.06
C GLN A 219 25.84 -14.25 -22.28
N ARG A 220 26.71 -13.65 -21.47
CA ARG A 220 28.16 -13.94 -21.51
C ARG A 220 28.45 -15.39 -21.14
N GLN A 221 27.77 -15.92 -20.12
CA GLN A 221 27.96 -17.31 -19.69
C GLN A 221 27.37 -18.34 -20.66
N ALA A 222 26.36 -18.01 -21.44
CA ALA A 222 25.76 -18.89 -22.41
C ALA A 222 26.68 -19.13 -23.65
N HIS A 223 27.62 -18.22 -23.91
CA HIS A 223 28.57 -18.30 -25.04
C HIS A 223 29.90 -18.96 -24.64
N VAL A 224 30.11 -19.29 -23.37
CA VAL A 224 31.27 -20.03 -22.86
C VAL A 224 30.89 -21.50 -22.65
#